data_c45e802c9ea9e7f155b6d3ce9f0a3047
#
_entry.id   c45e802c9ea9e7f155b6d3ce9f0a3047
#
_cell.length_a   1.000
_cell.length_b   1.000
_cell.length_c   1.000
_cell.angle_alpha   90.00
_cell.angle_beta   90.00
_cell.angle_gamma   90.00
#
_symmetry.space_group_name_H-M   'P 1'
#
loop_
_entity.id
_entity.type
_entity.pdbx_description
1 polymer ?
#
loop_
_entity_poly.entity_id
_entity_poly.type
_entity_poly.pdbx_seq_one_letter_code
_entity_poly.pdbx_strand_id
1 'polypeptide(L)'
;RDGRLERMDPGIVKDSLSRSYEHQGDSLYIPRYITSASVVIEGVREGESVDRQVLWAAIGYPDCAVMVPVPVSEEDHIPHYLKKTADSENCLLCDLSLEIKKRDIFPDGRDGGVHIEAGLTARGFMRKAESRIFHEFKGLYASYVSGKTSYEAYLRRYDKCSERYLKYITGNIRHYEDFM
;
A
#
# COMPACT_ATOMS: atom_id res chain seq x y z
N ARG A 1 25.78 19.58 10.67
CA ARG A 1 24.79 18.85 9.84
C ARG A 1 23.55 18.73 10.70
N ASP A 2 22.53 19.50 10.39
CA ASP A 2 21.20 19.39 11.00
C ASP A 2 20.67 18.00 10.71
N GLY A 3 20.55 17.16 11.75
CA GLY A 3 20.02 15.81 11.66
C GLY A 3 18.50 15.77 11.49
N ARG A 4 17.94 16.55 10.56
CA ARG A 4 16.58 16.37 10.08
C ARG A 4 16.55 15.09 9.28
N LEU A 5 16.11 14.01 9.93
CA LEU A 5 15.59 12.85 9.23
C LEU A 5 14.37 13.35 8.44
N GLU A 6 14.55 13.57 7.14
CA GLU A 6 13.41 13.79 6.25
C GLU A 6 12.51 12.55 6.37
N ARG A 7 11.21 12.75 6.59
CA ARG A 7 10.24 11.65 6.56
C ARG A 7 10.29 11.03 5.18
N MET A 8 10.73 9.79 5.10
CA MET A 8 10.76 9.07 3.83
C MET A 8 9.33 8.90 3.31
N ASP A 9 9.14 9.15 2.02
CA ASP A 9 7.89 8.87 1.35
C ASP A 9 7.67 7.34 1.32
N PRO A 10 6.55 6.82 1.87
CA PRO A 10 6.29 5.38 1.91
C PRO A 10 6.29 4.74 0.53
N GLY A 11 5.88 5.48 -0.50
CA GLY A 11 5.93 5.03 -1.89
C GLY A 11 7.37 4.83 -2.36
N ILE A 12 8.31 5.72 -1.97
CA ILE A 12 9.75 5.57 -2.29
C ILE A 12 10.31 4.33 -1.61
N VAL A 13 9.92 4.06 -0.35
CA VAL A 13 10.35 2.85 0.37
C VAL A 13 9.83 1.61 -0.35
N LYS A 14 8.53 1.56 -0.67
CA LYS A 14 7.95 0.45 -1.43
C LYS A 14 8.64 0.26 -2.77
N ASP A 15 8.87 1.33 -3.51
CA ASP A 15 9.56 1.28 -4.80
C ASP A 15 10.99 0.78 -4.70
N SER A 16 11.70 1.17 -3.65
CA SER A 16 13.06 0.68 -3.40
C SER A 16 13.08 -0.82 -3.12
N LEU A 17 12.06 -1.33 -2.42
CA LEU A 17 11.87 -2.76 -2.17
C LEU A 17 11.49 -3.53 -3.44
N SER A 18 10.82 -2.89 -4.40
CA SER A 18 10.38 -3.48 -5.66
C SER A 18 11.42 -3.40 -6.79
N ARG A 19 12.44 -2.54 -6.69
CA ARG A 19 13.48 -2.36 -7.73
C ARG A 19 14.42 -3.54 -7.95
N SER A 20 14.28 -4.59 -7.18
CA SER A 20 15.14 -5.78 -7.26
C SER A 20 15.01 -6.58 -8.56
N TYR A 21 14.10 -6.22 -9.49
CA TYR A 21 14.02 -6.85 -10.81
C TYR A 21 15.20 -6.51 -11.74
N GLU A 22 15.98 -5.47 -11.46
CA GLU A 22 17.04 -5.01 -12.35
C GLU A 22 18.32 -5.86 -12.28
N HIS A 23 18.42 -6.75 -11.30
CA HIS A 23 19.59 -7.61 -11.09
C HIS A 23 19.19 -9.09 -11.18
N GLN A 24 19.13 -9.60 -12.40
CA GLN A 24 19.00 -11.04 -12.65
C GLN A 24 20.27 -11.75 -12.18
N GLY A 25 20.20 -12.47 -11.10
CA GLY A 25 21.28 -13.35 -10.66
C GLY A 25 21.41 -13.60 -9.17
N ASP A 26 20.97 -12.71 -8.32
CA ASP A 26 21.15 -12.85 -6.89
C ASP A 26 19.84 -13.12 -6.15
N SER A 27 19.89 -14.06 -5.20
CA SER A 27 18.81 -14.51 -4.33
C SER A 27 18.31 -13.43 -3.34
N LEU A 28 18.58 -12.17 -3.58
CA LEU A 28 18.30 -11.01 -2.73
C LEU A 28 17.00 -10.26 -3.10
N TYR A 29 16.11 -10.87 -3.88
CA TYR A 29 14.81 -10.27 -4.19
C TYR A 29 13.92 -10.22 -2.95
N ILE A 30 13.53 -9.01 -2.54
CA ILE A 30 12.57 -8.84 -1.44
C ILE A 30 11.18 -9.31 -1.84
N PRO A 31 10.60 -8.96 -3.01
CA PRO A 31 9.37 -9.59 -3.48
C PRO A 31 9.64 -10.98 -4.06
N ARG A 32 9.56 -11.98 -3.21
CA ARG A 32 9.60 -13.39 -3.64
C ARG A 32 8.20 -13.86 -4.05
N TYR A 33 8.11 -14.98 -4.76
CA TYR A 33 6.83 -15.61 -5.09
C TYR A 33 5.88 -15.72 -3.88
N ILE A 34 6.41 -16.01 -2.69
CA ILE A 34 5.65 -16.15 -1.45
C ILE A 34 5.38 -14.83 -0.72
N THR A 35 5.90 -13.69 -1.19
CA THR A 35 5.67 -12.39 -0.52
C THR A 35 4.19 -12.02 -0.63
N SER A 36 3.57 -11.81 0.53
CA SER A 36 2.13 -11.58 0.66
C SER A 36 1.77 -10.24 1.31
N ALA A 37 2.76 -9.47 1.74
CA ALA A 37 2.56 -8.12 2.27
C ALA A 37 3.86 -7.33 2.28
N SER A 38 3.71 -6.00 2.24
CA SER A 38 4.76 -5.03 2.53
C SER A 38 4.19 -3.97 3.47
N VAL A 39 4.91 -3.68 4.55
CA VAL A 39 4.45 -2.76 5.59
C VAL A 39 5.55 -1.76 5.90
N VAL A 40 5.17 -0.49 5.98
CA VAL A 40 6.03 0.61 6.46
C VAL A 40 5.36 1.25 7.66
N ILE A 41 6.09 1.38 8.76
CA ILE A 41 5.60 2.01 9.99
C ILE A 41 6.22 3.41 10.07
N GLU A 42 5.36 4.43 10.00
CA GLU A 42 5.74 5.81 10.28
C GLU A 42 5.54 6.07 11.77
N GLY A 43 6.65 5.97 12.52
CA GLY A 43 6.66 6.23 13.95
C GLY A 43 6.61 7.72 14.29
N VAL A 44 6.57 8.03 15.58
CA VAL A 44 6.63 9.39 16.12
C VAL A 44 8.02 9.71 16.67
N ARG A 45 8.34 10.99 16.77
CA ARG A 45 9.56 11.48 17.42
C ARG A 45 9.34 11.60 18.94
N GLU A 46 10.44 11.68 19.66
CA GLU A 46 10.38 11.99 21.09
C GLU A 46 9.60 13.28 21.35
N GLY A 47 8.62 13.20 22.26
CA GLY A 47 7.70 14.30 22.59
C GLY A 47 6.49 14.49 21.67
N GLU A 48 6.39 13.72 20.58
CA GLU A 48 5.16 13.69 19.76
C GLU A 48 4.15 12.69 20.34
N SER A 49 2.84 12.96 20.10
CA SER A 49 1.77 12.04 20.49
C SER A 49 1.86 10.73 19.67
N VAL A 50 1.63 9.61 20.33
CA VAL A 50 1.57 8.27 19.72
C VAL A 50 0.46 8.15 18.67
N ASP A 51 -0.61 8.97 18.79
CA ASP A 51 -1.73 9.04 17.85
C ASP A 51 -1.32 9.52 16.43
N ARG A 52 -0.08 10.01 16.30
CA ARG A 52 0.50 10.41 15.00
C ARG A 52 1.13 9.28 14.23
N GLN A 53 1.14 8.08 14.76
CA GLN A 53 1.67 6.91 14.06
C GLN A 53 0.77 6.51 12.90
N VAL A 54 1.38 6.08 11.81
CA VAL A 54 0.69 5.58 10.61
C VAL A 54 1.33 4.28 10.16
N LEU A 55 0.49 3.27 9.98
CA LEU A 55 0.86 2.04 9.30
C LEU A 55 0.54 2.18 7.81
N TRP A 56 1.54 2.03 6.96
CA TRP A 56 1.36 1.95 5.51
C TRP A 56 1.39 0.49 5.09
N ALA A 57 0.28 -0.04 4.60
CA ALA A 57 0.12 -1.45 4.30
C ALA A 57 -0.18 -1.69 2.82
N ALA A 58 0.62 -2.52 2.17
CA ALA A 58 0.34 -3.13 0.88
C ALA A 58 0.11 -4.62 1.11
N ILE A 59 -1.13 -5.07 1.07
CA ILE A 59 -1.50 -6.46 1.34
C ILE A 59 -1.65 -7.20 0.01
N GLY A 60 -0.96 -8.33 -0.12
CA GLY A 60 -0.80 -9.09 -1.34
C GLY A 60 0.61 -8.97 -1.91
N TYR A 61 0.79 -9.37 -3.17
CA TYR A 61 2.09 -9.27 -3.84
C TYR A 61 2.43 -7.81 -4.13
N PRO A 62 3.59 -7.28 -3.70
CA PRO A 62 3.85 -5.84 -3.65
C PRO A 62 3.68 -5.09 -4.98
N ASP A 63 4.02 -5.70 -6.12
CA ASP A 63 3.90 -5.04 -7.43
C ASP A 63 2.44 -4.95 -7.92
N CYS A 64 1.57 -5.81 -7.40
CA CYS A 64 0.13 -5.81 -7.70
C CYS A 64 -0.70 -5.20 -6.58
N ALA A 65 -0.09 -4.90 -5.43
CA ALA A 65 -0.78 -4.36 -4.26
C ALA A 65 -0.68 -2.83 -4.24
N VAL A 66 -1.73 -2.18 -3.78
CA VAL A 66 -1.75 -0.74 -3.50
C VAL A 66 -1.45 -0.50 -2.03
N MET A 67 -0.50 0.38 -1.75
CA MET A 67 -0.19 0.79 -0.39
C MET A 67 -1.22 1.78 0.12
N VAL A 68 -1.81 1.49 1.26
CA VAL A 68 -2.81 2.33 1.93
C VAL A 68 -2.37 2.72 3.34
N PRO A 69 -2.65 3.95 3.78
CA PRO A 69 -2.36 4.37 5.15
C PRO A 69 -3.44 3.84 6.10
N VAL A 70 -3.03 3.44 7.30
CA VAL A 70 -3.91 3.06 8.41
C VAL A 70 -3.44 3.82 9.65
N PRO A 71 -4.20 4.79 10.18
CA PRO A 71 -3.90 5.42 11.46
C PRO A 71 -3.83 4.37 12.57
N VAL A 72 -2.82 4.46 13.42
CA VAL A 72 -2.73 3.60 14.60
C VAL A 72 -3.61 4.21 15.67
N SER A 73 -4.63 3.49 16.12
CA SER A 73 -5.58 3.94 17.14
C SER A 73 -6.03 2.78 18.02
N GLU A 74 -6.60 3.11 19.20
CA GLU A 74 -7.22 2.12 20.09
C GLU A 74 -8.57 1.62 19.55
N GLU A 75 -9.24 2.43 18.70
CA GLU A 75 -10.49 2.07 18.04
C GLU A 75 -10.24 1.37 16.70
N ASP A 76 -11.23 0.60 16.23
CA ASP A 76 -11.15 -0.13 14.97
C ASP A 76 -11.44 0.77 13.76
N HIS A 77 -10.42 1.47 13.30
CA HIS A 77 -10.44 2.26 12.06
C HIS A 77 -9.77 1.55 10.88
N ILE A 78 -9.60 0.22 10.98
CA ILE A 78 -9.07 -0.58 9.86
C ILE A 78 -10.14 -0.64 8.76
N PRO A 79 -9.84 -0.20 7.52
CA PRO A 79 -10.78 -0.25 6.41
C PRO A 79 -11.29 -1.67 6.15
N HIS A 80 -12.56 -1.83 5.79
CA HIS A 80 -13.18 -3.13 5.58
C HIS A 80 -12.47 -3.96 4.51
N TYR A 81 -11.92 -3.33 3.48
CA TYR A 81 -11.17 -3.98 2.40
C TYR A 81 -9.80 -4.52 2.83
N LEU A 82 -9.34 -4.19 4.05
CA LEU A 82 -8.17 -4.79 4.71
C LEU A 82 -8.56 -5.87 5.73
N LYS A 83 -9.86 -6.07 5.98
CA LYS A 83 -10.35 -7.10 6.90
C LYS A 83 -10.72 -8.36 6.11
N LYS A 84 -10.54 -9.53 6.75
CA LYS A 84 -11.05 -10.80 6.23
C LYS A 84 -12.56 -10.71 6.04
N THR A 85 -13.06 -11.25 4.93
CA THR A 85 -14.49 -11.39 4.67
C THR A 85 -14.98 -12.78 5.05
N ALA A 86 -16.32 -12.96 5.13
CA ALA A 86 -16.91 -14.27 5.42
C ALA A 86 -16.65 -15.27 4.28
N ASP A 87 -16.53 -14.79 3.06
CA ASP A 87 -16.47 -15.59 1.83
C ASP A 87 -15.02 -15.83 1.35
N SER A 88 -14.02 -15.26 2.02
CA SER A 88 -12.60 -15.41 1.64
C SER A 88 -11.72 -15.57 2.87
N GLU A 89 -10.66 -16.36 2.74
CA GLU A 89 -9.59 -16.46 3.74
C GLU A 89 -8.74 -15.19 3.83
N ASN A 90 -8.78 -14.34 2.81
CA ASN A 90 -8.03 -13.10 2.69
C ASN A 90 -8.94 -11.86 2.81
N CYS A 91 -8.33 -10.70 2.89
CA CYS A 91 -9.01 -9.43 2.66
C CYS A 91 -9.13 -9.12 1.15
N LEU A 92 -10.05 -8.23 0.80
CA LEU A 92 -10.30 -7.86 -0.61
C LEU A 92 -9.03 -7.43 -1.36
N LEU A 93 -8.19 -6.58 -0.76
CA LEU A 93 -6.96 -6.13 -1.43
C LEU A 93 -5.95 -7.25 -1.65
N CYS A 94 -5.92 -8.23 -0.75
CA CYS A 94 -5.09 -9.42 -0.94
C CYS A 94 -5.56 -10.24 -2.14
N ASP A 95 -6.86 -10.51 -2.22
CA ASP A 95 -7.43 -11.33 -3.29
C ASP A 95 -7.22 -10.66 -4.66
N LEU A 96 -7.50 -9.36 -4.80
CA LEU A 96 -7.25 -8.60 -6.02
C LEU A 96 -5.77 -8.65 -6.45
N SER A 97 -4.86 -8.47 -5.50
CA SER A 97 -3.42 -8.57 -5.77
C SER A 97 -2.99 -9.98 -6.19
N LEU A 98 -3.52 -11.01 -5.52
CA LEU A 98 -3.19 -12.41 -5.83
C LEU A 98 -3.73 -12.84 -7.18
N GLU A 99 -4.87 -12.32 -7.60
CA GLU A 99 -5.45 -12.58 -8.93
C GLU A 99 -4.51 -12.07 -10.03
N ILE A 100 -4.10 -10.80 -9.98
CA ILE A 100 -3.15 -10.21 -10.92
C ILE A 100 -1.82 -10.99 -10.90
N LYS A 101 -1.29 -11.28 -9.71
CA LYS A 101 -0.06 -12.03 -9.56
C LYS A 101 -0.10 -13.38 -10.27
N LYS A 102 -1.18 -14.16 -10.06
CA LYS A 102 -1.32 -15.51 -10.62
C LYS A 102 -1.58 -15.47 -12.11
N ARG A 103 -2.35 -14.52 -12.60
CA ARG A 103 -2.73 -14.42 -13.99
C ARG A 103 -1.59 -13.89 -14.87
N ASP A 104 -0.91 -12.84 -14.38
CA ASP A 104 -0.06 -12.02 -15.26
C ASP A 104 1.44 -12.12 -14.92
N ILE A 105 1.79 -12.22 -13.61
CA ILE A 105 3.20 -12.18 -13.20
C ILE A 105 3.81 -13.58 -13.07
N PHE A 106 3.04 -14.54 -12.57
CA PHE A 106 3.46 -15.93 -12.40
C PHE A 106 2.40 -16.90 -12.96
N PRO A 107 2.05 -16.82 -14.26
CA PRO A 107 0.98 -17.65 -14.83
C PRO A 107 1.27 -19.14 -14.72
N ASP A 108 2.55 -19.53 -14.83
CA ASP A 108 3.00 -20.91 -14.69
C ASP A 108 3.41 -21.28 -13.25
N GLY A 109 3.01 -20.45 -12.29
CA GLY A 109 3.32 -20.64 -10.88
C GLY A 109 4.78 -20.33 -10.54
N ARG A 110 5.25 -20.91 -9.42
CA ARG A 110 6.60 -20.61 -8.88
C ARG A 110 7.73 -20.99 -9.84
N ASP A 111 7.60 -22.11 -10.51
CA ASP A 111 8.68 -22.72 -11.28
C ASP A 111 8.72 -22.21 -12.74
N GLY A 112 7.66 -21.52 -13.19
CA GLY A 112 7.57 -20.94 -14.54
C GLY A 112 8.31 -19.61 -14.73
N GLY A 113 8.85 -19.05 -13.65
CA GLY A 113 9.55 -17.77 -13.69
C GLY A 113 8.61 -16.57 -13.53
N VAL A 114 9.19 -15.37 -13.55
CA VAL A 114 8.48 -14.10 -13.38
C VAL A 114 8.35 -13.36 -14.71
N HIS A 115 7.15 -12.92 -15.05
CA HIS A 115 6.90 -12.04 -16.18
C HIS A 115 7.16 -10.58 -15.76
N ILE A 116 8.41 -10.14 -15.90
CA ILE A 116 8.90 -8.85 -15.41
C ILE A 116 8.10 -7.67 -15.99
N GLU A 117 7.83 -7.67 -17.31
CA GLU A 117 7.09 -6.59 -17.98
C GLU A 117 5.67 -6.45 -17.44
N ALA A 118 4.98 -7.57 -17.18
CA ALA A 118 3.65 -7.56 -16.57
C ALA A 118 3.70 -6.99 -15.16
N GLY A 119 4.72 -7.37 -14.37
CA GLY A 119 4.93 -6.81 -13.04
C GLY A 119 5.19 -5.31 -13.05
N LEU A 120 6.04 -4.81 -13.94
CA LEU A 120 6.31 -3.39 -14.10
C LEU A 120 5.06 -2.60 -14.54
N THR A 121 4.29 -3.18 -15.44
CA THR A 121 3.01 -2.61 -15.92
C THR A 121 2.01 -2.53 -14.77
N ALA A 122 1.75 -3.63 -14.07
CA ALA A 122 0.86 -3.67 -12.91
C ALA A 122 1.25 -2.61 -11.87
N ARG A 123 2.54 -2.55 -11.51
CA ARG A 123 3.08 -1.55 -10.60
C ARG A 123 2.81 -0.12 -11.06
N GLY A 124 2.94 0.17 -12.36
CA GLY A 124 2.64 1.47 -12.93
C GLY A 124 1.18 1.91 -12.70
N PHE A 125 0.24 0.98 -12.82
CA PHE A 125 -1.18 1.25 -12.52
C PHE A 125 -1.43 1.40 -11.02
N MET A 126 -0.85 0.54 -10.17
CA MET A 126 -1.02 0.64 -8.72
C MET A 126 -0.49 1.97 -8.16
N ARG A 127 0.64 2.47 -8.69
CA ARG A 127 1.21 3.80 -8.33
C ARG A 127 0.28 4.96 -8.62
N LYS A 128 -0.55 4.88 -9.65
CA LYS A 128 -1.55 5.95 -9.94
C LYS A 128 -2.60 6.03 -8.82
N ALA A 129 -3.05 4.88 -8.30
CA ALA A 129 -3.95 4.85 -7.15
C ALA A 129 -3.23 5.37 -5.88
N GLU A 130 -2.02 4.89 -5.61
CA GLU A 130 -1.21 5.32 -4.47
C GLU A 130 -0.98 6.83 -4.44
N SER A 131 -0.64 7.43 -5.58
CA SER A 131 -0.41 8.87 -5.66
C SER A 131 -1.62 9.69 -5.23
N ARG A 132 -2.84 9.25 -5.61
CA ARG A 132 -4.09 9.90 -5.17
C ARG A 132 -4.34 9.70 -3.68
N ILE A 133 -4.18 8.47 -3.20
CA ILE A 133 -4.36 8.11 -1.79
C ILE A 133 -3.39 8.91 -0.92
N PHE A 134 -2.11 8.95 -1.28
CA PHE A 134 -1.08 9.65 -0.52
C PHE A 134 -1.32 11.15 -0.49
N HIS A 135 -1.70 11.75 -1.62
CA HIS A 135 -2.02 13.18 -1.68
C HIS A 135 -3.18 13.53 -0.75
N GLU A 136 -4.27 12.78 -0.81
CA GLU A 136 -5.45 13.01 0.02
C GLU A 136 -5.15 12.78 1.51
N PHE A 137 -4.46 11.67 1.84
CA PHE A 137 -4.09 11.37 3.21
C PHE A 137 -3.12 12.40 3.80
N LYS A 138 -2.10 12.85 3.05
CA LYS A 138 -1.16 13.88 3.49
C LYS A 138 -1.89 15.17 3.89
N GLY A 139 -2.90 15.59 3.13
CA GLY A 139 -3.73 16.77 3.46
C GLY A 139 -4.53 16.59 4.74
N LEU A 140 -5.15 15.42 4.90
CA LEU A 140 -5.90 15.07 6.11
C LEU A 140 -4.98 15.02 7.34
N TYR A 141 -3.87 14.32 7.24
CA TYR A 141 -2.89 14.16 8.30
C TYR A 141 -2.24 15.49 8.71
N ALA A 142 -1.86 16.33 7.76
CA ALA A 142 -1.29 17.65 8.02
C ALA A 142 -2.28 18.56 8.80
N SER A 143 -3.58 18.46 8.50
CA SER A 143 -4.62 19.19 9.23
C SER A 143 -4.70 18.74 10.70
N TYR A 144 -4.55 17.45 10.96
CA TYR A 144 -4.49 16.90 12.32
C TYR A 144 -3.21 17.33 13.05
N VAL A 145 -2.04 17.09 12.46
CA VAL A 145 -0.74 17.39 13.09
C VAL A 145 -0.58 18.88 13.42
N SER A 146 -1.16 19.77 12.59
CA SER A 146 -1.14 21.22 12.83
C SER A 146 -2.16 21.69 13.88
N GLY A 147 -2.95 20.79 14.47
CA GLY A 147 -3.97 21.13 15.48
C GLY A 147 -5.25 21.76 14.91
N LYS A 148 -5.40 21.83 13.57
CA LYS A 148 -6.63 22.35 12.93
C LYS A 148 -7.80 21.38 13.03
N THR A 149 -7.54 20.12 13.31
CA THR A 149 -8.53 19.05 13.40
C THR A 149 -8.24 18.23 14.66
N SER A 150 -9.24 17.90 15.49
CA SER A 150 -9.06 16.99 16.61
C SER A 150 -8.79 15.55 16.11
N TYR A 151 -8.27 14.70 17.00
CA TYR A 151 -7.98 13.31 16.67
C TYR A 151 -9.22 12.54 16.22
N GLU A 152 -10.33 12.66 16.96
CA GLU A 152 -11.60 11.99 16.62
C GLU A 152 -12.17 12.49 15.28
N ALA A 153 -12.02 13.79 14.98
CA ALA A 153 -12.45 14.33 13.70
C ALA A 153 -11.54 13.87 12.55
N TYR A 154 -10.25 13.70 12.83
CA TYR A 154 -9.30 13.11 11.88
C TYR A 154 -9.68 11.67 11.55
N LEU A 155 -9.94 10.82 12.54
CA LEU A 155 -10.34 9.42 12.34
C LEU A 155 -11.65 9.30 11.56
N ARG A 156 -12.70 10.07 11.95
CA ARG A 156 -13.97 10.10 11.20
C ARG A 156 -13.82 10.55 9.72
N ARG A 157 -12.88 11.48 9.45
CA ARG A 157 -12.59 11.88 8.07
C ARG A 157 -11.81 10.81 7.34
N TYR A 158 -10.88 10.16 8.04
CA TYR A 158 -10.12 9.04 7.47
C TYR A 158 -11.06 7.91 7.02
N ASP A 159 -12.04 7.51 7.82
CA ASP A 159 -13.01 6.48 7.45
C ASP A 159 -13.73 6.82 6.13
N LYS A 160 -14.15 8.09 5.98
CA LYS A 160 -14.76 8.56 4.73
C LYS A 160 -13.77 8.57 3.54
N CYS A 161 -12.51 8.89 3.80
CA CYS A 161 -11.47 8.86 2.76
C CYS A 161 -11.18 7.41 2.35
N SER A 162 -11.13 6.48 3.28
CA SER A 162 -10.83 5.08 3.02
C SER A 162 -11.80 4.46 2.00
N GLU A 163 -13.09 4.80 2.06
CA GLU A 163 -14.07 4.38 1.06
C GLU A 163 -13.76 4.92 -0.36
N ARG A 164 -13.20 6.12 -0.47
CA ARG A 164 -12.74 6.65 -1.76
C ARG A 164 -11.45 5.97 -2.23
N TYR A 165 -10.58 5.58 -1.30
CA TYR A 165 -9.36 4.85 -1.65
C TYR A 165 -9.69 3.54 -2.36
N LEU A 166 -10.68 2.80 -1.87
CA LEU A 166 -11.15 1.59 -2.54
C LEU A 166 -11.58 1.87 -4.00
N LYS A 167 -12.29 2.99 -4.25
CA LYS A 167 -12.68 3.38 -5.62
C LYS A 167 -11.47 3.70 -6.50
N TYR A 168 -10.42 4.33 -5.94
CA TYR A 168 -9.19 4.58 -6.69
C TYR A 168 -8.48 3.28 -7.04
N ILE A 169 -8.42 2.34 -6.09
CA ILE A 169 -7.79 1.04 -6.27
C ILE A 169 -8.52 0.24 -7.34
N THR A 170 -9.82 0.00 -7.16
CA THR A 170 -10.62 -0.81 -8.08
C THR A 170 -10.72 -0.18 -9.47
N GLY A 171 -10.79 1.16 -9.57
CA GLY A 171 -10.75 1.86 -10.85
C GLY A 171 -9.43 1.66 -11.60
N ASN A 172 -8.29 1.71 -10.91
CA ASN A 172 -6.99 1.46 -11.55
C ASN A 172 -6.77 -0.01 -11.90
N ILE A 173 -7.29 -0.95 -11.12
CA ILE A 173 -7.25 -2.38 -11.45
C ILE A 173 -8.05 -2.64 -12.74
N ARG A 174 -9.25 -2.09 -12.89
CA ARG A 174 -10.04 -2.19 -14.14
C ARG A 174 -9.28 -1.62 -15.33
N HIS A 175 -8.69 -0.44 -15.19
CA HIS A 175 -7.88 0.14 -16.25
C HIS A 175 -6.66 -0.71 -16.62
N TYR A 176 -6.07 -1.41 -15.65
CA TYR A 176 -5.01 -2.37 -15.90
C TYR A 176 -5.53 -3.58 -16.68
N GLU A 177 -6.68 -4.13 -16.30
CA GLU A 177 -7.32 -5.26 -16.97
C GLU A 177 -7.73 -4.93 -18.41
N ASP A 178 -8.23 -3.72 -18.65
CA ASP A 178 -8.56 -3.23 -20.00
C ASP A 178 -7.31 -3.05 -20.87
N PHE A 179 -6.14 -2.88 -20.26
CA PHE A 179 -4.86 -2.67 -20.95
C PHE A 179 -4.19 -3.99 -21.34
N MET A 180 -4.30 -5.05 -20.50
CA MET A 180 -3.67 -6.37 -20.71
C MET A 180 -4.42 -7.22 -21.72
#